data_ad9c9f6076b55abc1d755bffc735c1c9
#
_entry.id   ad9c9f6076b55abc1d755bffc735c1c9
#
_cell.length_a   1.000
_cell.length_b   1.000
_cell.length_c   1.000
_cell.angle_alpha   90.00
_cell.angle_beta   90.00
_cell.angle_gamma   90.00
#
_symmetry.space_group_name_H-M   'P 1'
#
loop_
_entity.id
_entity.type
_entity.pdbx_description
1 polymer ?
#
loop_
_entity_poly.entity_id
_entity_poly.type
_entity_poly.pdbx_seq_one_letter_code
_entity_poly.pdbx_strand_id
1 'polypeptide(L)'
;MKEVIMKKKIFLLTMIVGIIAVIGACKKSDDSTTTAACSSSLSTTASGTLTGMTSTMGVDNMTGTYNLAWYGATPTAGCIDNVTAVSSMINQSAVPSDTQNFKYQHIITSSTSFTELLTWYSDNNSCATVSGYHATSYTNFTVGDNITMATAPSGYPTYGTKVSYKDTCFMAKGVTDTATAFINAMSNVSGAVTGTELNKEGSGSTYYNIMALNDNHSGTTYDWFYLGPESTSAYPDNYSSDDSDVMYQ
;
A
#
# COMPACT_ATOMS: atom_id res chain seq x y z
N MET A 1 13.72 17.15 13.12
CA MET A 1 13.65 15.68 13.10
C MET A 1 12.41 15.12 13.81
N LYS A 2 12.11 15.48 15.08
CA LYS A 2 10.91 15.02 15.80
C LYS A 2 9.57 15.43 15.15
N GLU A 3 9.50 16.58 14.52
CA GLU A 3 8.28 17.12 13.90
C GLU A 3 7.92 16.42 12.59
N VAL A 4 8.92 16.04 11.80
CA VAL A 4 8.73 15.27 10.56
C VAL A 4 8.26 13.84 10.85
N ILE A 5 8.76 13.27 11.96
CA ILE A 5 8.34 11.93 12.41
C ILE A 5 6.87 11.93 12.88
N MET A 6 6.43 13.02 13.53
CA MET A 6 5.06 13.10 14.06
C MET A 6 4.02 13.24 12.94
N LYS A 7 4.35 13.90 11.84
CA LYS A 7 3.48 14.08 10.69
C LYS A 7 3.32 12.79 9.86
N LYS A 8 4.39 12.03 9.69
CA LYS A 8 4.34 10.70 9.03
C LYS A 8 3.49 9.66 9.78
N LYS A 9 3.34 9.80 11.11
CA LYS A 9 2.44 8.94 11.91
C LYS A 9 0.96 9.05 11.51
N ILE A 10 0.55 10.22 11.05
CA ILE A 10 -0.84 10.47 10.67
C ILE A 10 -1.12 9.82 9.32
N PHE A 11 -0.15 9.76 8.42
CA PHE A 11 -0.31 9.26 7.06
C PHE A 11 -0.55 7.74 6.98
N LEU A 12 0.29 6.95 7.62
CA LEU A 12 0.06 5.50 7.65
C LEU A 12 -1.25 5.16 8.37
N LEU A 13 -1.65 5.99 9.35
CA LEU A 13 -2.95 5.89 10.00
C LEU A 13 -4.09 6.26 9.05
N THR A 14 -3.89 7.24 8.16
CA THR A 14 -4.90 7.67 7.19
C THR A 14 -5.04 6.62 6.09
N MET A 15 -3.95 5.98 5.66
CA MET A 15 -3.97 4.88 4.70
C MET A 15 -4.69 3.65 5.28
N ILE A 16 -4.37 3.26 6.52
CA ILE A 16 -5.05 2.15 7.21
C ILE A 16 -6.51 2.53 7.52
N VAL A 17 -6.78 3.77 7.90
CA VAL A 17 -8.15 4.28 8.17
C VAL A 17 -8.89 4.57 6.86
N GLY A 18 -8.19 4.99 5.80
CA GLY A 18 -8.78 5.18 4.47
C GLY A 18 -9.29 3.88 3.88
N ILE A 19 -8.49 2.82 3.95
CA ILE A 19 -8.91 1.46 3.55
C ILE A 19 -10.11 1.00 4.40
N ILE A 20 -10.15 1.35 5.68
CA ILE A 20 -11.23 0.97 6.60
C ILE A 20 -12.49 1.83 6.39
N ALA A 21 -12.39 3.11 6.04
CA ALA A 21 -13.55 3.99 5.87
C ALA A 21 -14.34 3.71 4.58
N VAL A 22 -13.70 3.17 3.56
CA VAL A 22 -14.29 2.94 2.24
C VAL A 22 -15.14 1.66 2.18
N ILE A 23 -14.88 0.68 3.05
CA ILE A 23 -15.68 -0.56 3.11
C ILE A 23 -17.12 -0.30 3.63
N GLY A 24 -17.42 0.91 4.13
CA GLY A 24 -18.67 1.26 4.80
C GLY A 24 -19.87 1.61 3.92
N ALA A 25 -19.74 1.69 2.60
CA ALA A 25 -20.81 2.19 1.72
C ALA A 25 -21.51 1.12 0.87
N CYS A 26 -21.45 -0.17 1.23
CA CYS A 26 -22.26 -1.18 0.56
C CYS A 26 -23.75 -1.02 0.90
N LYS A 27 -24.44 -0.20 0.12
CA LYS A 27 -25.90 -0.18 0.05
C LYS A 27 -26.34 -1.47 -0.64
N LYS A 28 -27.02 -2.35 0.11
CA LYS A 28 -27.65 -3.56 -0.39
C LYS A 28 -28.62 -3.20 -1.51
N SER A 29 -28.25 -3.42 -2.75
CA SER A 29 -29.20 -3.52 -3.86
C SER A 29 -29.27 -5.00 -4.25
N ASP A 30 -30.45 -5.58 -4.07
CA ASP A 30 -30.79 -6.89 -4.58
C ASP A 30 -30.84 -6.79 -6.12
N ASP A 31 -29.70 -7.00 -6.77
CA ASP A 31 -29.66 -7.32 -8.19
C ASP A 31 -28.70 -8.49 -8.38
N SER A 32 -29.25 -9.63 -8.75
CA SER A 32 -28.54 -10.90 -8.91
C SER A 32 -27.78 -10.95 -10.22
N THR A 33 -26.76 -10.13 -10.33
CA THR A 33 -25.63 -10.42 -11.20
C THR A 33 -24.56 -11.05 -10.33
N THR A 34 -24.24 -12.30 -10.57
CA THR A 34 -23.11 -12.99 -9.95
C THR A 34 -21.83 -12.26 -10.25
N THR A 35 -21.56 -11.24 -9.48
CA THR A 35 -20.24 -10.63 -9.41
C THR A 35 -19.33 -11.73 -8.90
N ALA A 36 -18.27 -12.04 -9.63
CA ALA A 36 -17.29 -13.00 -9.18
C ALA A 36 -16.80 -12.50 -7.81
N ALA A 37 -17.21 -13.18 -6.76
CA ALA A 37 -16.73 -12.90 -5.43
C ALA A 37 -15.21 -12.77 -5.49
N CYS A 38 -14.63 -11.98 -4.63
CA CYS A 38 -13.20 -11.88 -4.35
C CYS A 38 -12.67 -13.28 -3.97
N SER A 39 -12.60 -14.16 -4.95
CA SER A 39 -12.37 -15.61 -4.81
C SER A 39 -10.93 -15.99 -5.07
N SER A 40 -10.07 -15.03 -5.38
CA SER A 40 -8.67 -15.28 -5.63
C SER A 40 -7.89 -15.22 -4.32
N SER A 41 -7.11 -16.23 -4.04
CA SER A 41 -6.05 -16.18 -3.04
C SER A 41 -5.14 -14.98 -3.29
N LEU A 42 -4.64 -14.39 -2.22
CA LEU A 42 -3.69 -13.28 -2.28
C LEU A 42 -2.53 -13.60 -3.23
N SER A 43 -2.35 -12.78 -4.27
CA SER A 43 -1.16 -12.88 -5.10
C SER A 43 -0.03 -12.11 -4.44
N THR A 44 0.96 -12.85 -3.96
CA THR A 44 2.23 -12.31 -3.44
C THR A 44 3.36 -12.37 -4.47
N THR A 45 3.06 -12.82 -5.68
CA THR A 45 4.01 -12.94 -6.77
C THR A 45 3.72 -11.91 -7.84
N ALA A 46 4.71 -11.08 -8.11
CA ALA A 46 4.65 -10.15 -9.22
C ALA A 46 4.68 -10.91 -10.54
N SER A 47 3.77 -10.59 -11.44
CA SER A 47 3.63 -11.26 -12.74
C SER A 47 3.25 -10.33 -13.87
N GLY A 48 3.12 -9.02 -13.57
CA GLY A 48 2.65 -8.01 -14.52
C GLY A 48 3.66 -6.91 -14.81
N THR A 49 3.26 -6.03 -15.71
CA THR A 49 3.97 -4.80 -16.07
C THR A 49 2.95 -3.68 -16.24
N LEU A 50 3.05 -2.64 -15.43
CA LEU A 50 2.33 -1.38 -15.64
C LEU A 50 3.22 -0.47 -16.48
N THR A 51 2.70 0.00 -17.62
CA THR A 51 3.48 0.76 -18.60
C THR A 51 3.12 2.23 -18.61
N GLY A 52 4.07 3.09 -18.96
CA GLY A 52 3.81 4.50 -19.21
C GLY A 52 4.04 5.42 -18.01
N MET A 53 4.72 4.99 -16.98
CA MET A 53 5.09 5.83 -15.85
C MET A 53 6.19 6.82 -16.21
N THR A 54 6.10 8.05 -15.74
CA THR A 54 7.19 9.02 -15.86
C THR A 54 8.35 8.63 -14.95
N SER A 55 9.56 8.63 -15.49
CA SER A 55 10.80 8.39 -14.78
C SER A 55 11.81 9.51 -15.00
N THR A 56 12.94 9.47 -14.32
CA THR A 56 14.09 10.37 -14.57
C THR A 56 14.65 10.23 -15.99
N MET A 57 14.46 9.09 -16.61
CA MET A 57 14.94 8.77 -17.97
C MET A 57 13.88 8.99 -19.05
N GLY A 58 12.67 9.42 -18.67
CA GLY A 58 11.56 9.64 -19.59
C GLY A 58 10.31 8.84 -19.21
N VAL A 59 9.98 7.80 -19.94
CA VAL A 59 8.83 6.92 -19.67
C VAL A 59 9.34 5.50 -19.46
N ASP A 60 8.90 4.87 -18.39
CA ASP A 60 9.33 3.53 -18.02
C ASP A 60 8.16 2.66 -17.55
N ASN A 61 8.46 1.45 -17.14
CA ASN A 61 7.51 0.43 -16.74
C ASN A 61 7.75 0.02 -15.28
N MET A 62 6.65 -0.15 -14.56
CA MET A 62 6.70 -0.76 -13.23
C MET A 62 6.52 -2.26 -13.34
N THR A 63 7.45 -3.00 -12.77
CA THR A 63 7.41 -4.47 -12.68
C THR A 63 7.82 -4.90 -11.27
N GLY A 64 7.53 -6.14 -10.91
CA GLY A 64 8.07 -6.70 -9.69
C GLY A 64 7.32 -6.28 -8.42
N THR A 65 8.04 -6.19 -7.34
CA THR A 65 7.55 -5.86 -6.01
C THR A 65 8.36 -4.69 -5.44
N TYR A 66 7.68 -3.60 -5.15
CA TYR A 66 8.25 -2.44 -4.46
C TYR A 66 7.96 -2.54 -2.96
N ASN A 67 8.95 -2.23 -2.15
CA ASN A 67 8.85 -2.27 -0.70
C ASN A 67 8.89 -0.85 -0.14
N LEU A 68 8.17 -0.60 0.95
CA LEU A 68 8.20 0.71 1.61
C LEU A 68 9.63 1.09 1.97
N ALA A 69 10.05 2.26 1.52
CA ALA A 69 11.35 2.84 1.86
C ALA A 69 11.23 3.58 3.18
N TRP A 70 11.98 3.13 4.18
CA TRP A 70 12.05 3.80 5.47
C TRP A 70 13.48 4.14 5.87
N TYR A 71 13.64 5.21 6.66
CA TYR A 71 14.92 5.58 7.25
C TYR A 71 15.48 4.44 8.10
N GLY A 72 16.54 3.81 7.62
CA GLY A 72 17.23 2.71 8.28
C GLY A 72 16.82 1.31 7.83
N ALA A 73 15.76 1.14 7.04
CA ALA A 73 15.50 -0.14 6.38
C ALA A 73 16.56 -0.38 5.30
N THR A 74 17.12 -1.57 5.28
CA THR A 74 17.98 -1.96 4.14
C THR A 74 17.07 -2.24 2.95
N PRO A 75 17.29 -1.62 1.79
CA PRO A 75 16.46 -1.80 0.62
C PRO A 75 16.22 -3.27 0.24
N THR A 76 17.21 -4.12 0.41
CA THR A 76 17.19 -5.53 -0.02
C THR A 76 16.21 -6.44 0.71
N ALA A 77 15.71 -6.09 1.89
CA ALA A 77 14.86 -6.97 2.69
C ALA A 77 13.40 -6.54 2.77
N GLY A 78 13.10 -5.27 2.58
CA GLY A 78 11.75 -4.71 2.78
C GLY A 78 11.21 -4.91 4.20
N CYS A 79 12.02 -5.43 5.12
CA CYS A 79 11.65 -5.66 6.51
C CYS A 79 11.96 -4.42 7.34
N ILE A 80 10.96 -3.86 7.95
CA ILE A 80 11.13 -2.76 8.89
C ILE A 80 11.25 -3.38 10.26
N ASP A 81 12.49 -3.60 10.67
CA ASP A 81 12.91 -4.44 11.81
C ASP A 81 13.21 -3.67 13.10
N ASN A 82 12.66 -2.46 13.22
CA ASN A 82 12.88 -1.64 14.39
C ASN A 82 11.56 -1.39 15.13
N VAL A 83 11.41 -1.99 16.29
CA VAL A 83 10.24 -1.79 17.18
C VAL A 83 9.96 -0.30 17.42
N THR A 84 11.01 0.51 17.54
CA THR A 84 10.88 1.97 17.68
C THR A 84 10.33 2.58 16.38
N ALA A 85 10.72 2.08 15.21
CA ALA A 85 10.18 2.52 13.93
C ALA A 85 8.71 2.11 13.80
N VAL A 86 8.36 0.87 14.11
CA VAL A 86 6.96 0.42 14.16
C VAL A 86 6.16 1.30 15.11
N SER A 87 6.62 1.51 16.35
CA SER A 87 5.91 2.34 17.33
C SER A 87 5.89 3.83 16.97
N SER A 88 6.83 4.30 16.14
CA SER A 88 6.92 5.69 15.73
C SER A 88 6.24 6.00 14.41
N MET A 89 6.20 5.04 13.48
CA MET A 89 5.56 5.17 12.17
C MET A 89 4.08 4.86 12.20
N ILE A 90 3.75 3.80 12.92
CA ILE A 90 2.42 3.26 13.00
C ILE A 90 1.96 3.50 14.43
N ASN A 91 0.81 4.14 14.61
CA ASN A 91 0.18 4.14 15.90
C ASN A 91 0.04 2.68 16.35
N GLN A 92 0.43 2.35 17.59
CA GLN A 92 0.34 0.98 18.12
C GLN A 92 -1.06 0.37 17.99
N SER A 93 -2.10 1.21 17.87
CA SER A 93 -3.47 0.77 17.57
C SER A 93 -3.71 0.42 16.10
N ALA A 94 -2.74 0.64 15.20
CA ALA A 94 -2.87 0.36 13.76
C ALA A 94 -2.27 -0.99 13.33
N VAL A 95 -1.70 -1.72 14.26
CA VAL A 95 -1.15 -3.08 14.04
C VAL A 95 -1.51 -3.98 15.23
N PRO A 96 -1.52 -5.31 15.03
CA PRO A 96 -1.65 -6.27 16.13
C PRO A 96 -0.61 -6.00 17.22
N SER A 97 -0.97 -6.20 18.48
CA SER A 97 -0.09 -5.90 19.63
C SER A 97 1.13 -6.83 19.73
N ASP A 98 1.13 -7.94 19.04
CA ASP A 98 2.26 -8.88 18.90
C ASP A 98 3.20 -8.55 17.73
N THR A 99 2.92 -7.48 16.97
CA THR A 99 3.77 -7.06 15.85
C THR A 99 5.07 -6.44 16.35
N GLN A 100 6.19 -7.03 15.92
CA GLN A 100 7.54 -6.52 16.16
C GLN A 100 8.11 -5.83 14.93
N ASN A 101 7.78 -6.34 13.75
CA ASN A 101 8.24 -5.86 12.46
C ASN A 101 7.12 -5.95 11.43
N PHE A 102 7.27 -5.24 10.32
CA PHE A 102 6.32 -5.33 9.21
C PHE A 102 7.01 -5.17 7.85
N LYS A 103 6.31 -5.62 6.81
CA LYS A 103 6.59 -5.28 5.41
C LYS A 103 5.36 -4.63 4.82
N TYR A 104 5.55 -3.53 4.09
CA TYR A 104 4.52 -2.97 3.23
C TYR A 104 5.03 -3.02 1.79
N GLN A 105 4.24 -3.65 0.93
CA GLN A 105 4.65 -3.99 -0.43
C GLN A 105 3.60 -3.58 -1.44
N HIS A 106 4.06 -3.10 -2.58
CA HIS A 106 3.27 -2.82 -3.76
C HIS A 106 3.68 -3.81 -4.85
N ILE A 107 2.80 -4.76 -5.17
CA ILE A 107 3.09 -5.93 -5.99
C ILE A 107 2.37 -5.79 -7.33
N ILE A 108 3.09 -5.70 -8.44
CA ILE A 108 2.52 -5.57 -9.77
C ILE A 108 2.05 -6.95 -10.25
N THR A 109 0.74 -7.16 -10.31
CA THR A 109 0.13 -8.49 -10.55
C THR A 109 -0.34 -8.70 -11.99
N SER A 110 -0.57 -7.63 -12.74
CA SER A 110 -0.87 -7.70 -14.18
C SER A 110 -0.55 -6.37 -14.87
N SER A 111 -0.88 -6.24 -16.15
CA SER A 111 -0.75 -4.97 -16.89
C SER A 111 -1.79 -3.91 -16.46
N THR A 112 -2.76 -4.26 -15.63
CA THR A 112 -3.83 -3.37 -15.18
C THR A 112 -4.19 -3.57 -13.71
N SER A 113 -3.35 -4.25 -12.94
CA SER A 113 -3.61 -4.53 -11.52
C SER A 113 -2.35 -4.60 -10.69
N PHE A 114 -2.50 -4.24 -9.42
CA PHE A 114 -1.50 -4.39 -8.39
C PHE A 114 -2.15 -4.76 -7.06
N THR A 115 -1.35 -5.22 -6.11
CA THR A 115 -1.77 -5.52 -4.74
C THR A 115 -0.89 -4.76 -3.76
N GLU A 116 -1.50 -4.06 -2.83
CA GLU A 116 -0.83 -3.55 -1.64
C GLU A 116 -0.96 -4.57 -0.52
N LEU A 117 0.16 -4.94 0.07
CA LEU A 117 0.25 -5.98 1.09
C LEU A 117 0.99 -5.45 2.31
N LEU A 118 0.33 -5.41 3.45
CA LEU A 118 0.94 -5.19 4.76
C LEU A 118 1.02 -6.51 5.52
N THR A 119 2.23 -6.99 5.79
CA THR A 119 2.49 -8.21 6.55
C THR A 119 3.08 -7.86 7.92
N TRP A 120 2.53 -8.45 8.97
CA TRP A 120 2.99 -8.30 10.35
C TRP A 120 3.80 -9.50 10.79
N TYR A 121 4.84 -9.25 11.55
CA TYR A 121 5.76 -10.27 12.06
C TYR A 121 5.91 -10.15 13.58
N SER A 122 5.91 -11.27 14.26
CA SER A 122 6.07 -11.36 15.72
C SER A 122 7.50 -11.59 16.17
N ASP A 123 8.42 -11.85 15.24
CA ASP A 123 9.83 -12.01 15.54
C ASP A 123 10.58 -10.68 15.49
N ASN A 124 11.71 -10.65 16.20
CA ASN A 124 12.58 -9.48 16.25
C ASN A 124 13.64 -9.61 15.15
N ASN A 125 13.70 -8.62 14.24
CA ASN A 125 14.80 -8.36 13.30
C ASN A 125 14.93 -9.27 12.06
N SER A 126 13.96 -10.09 11.68
CA SER A 126 14.14 -10.93 10.48
C SER A 126 12.93 -11.03 9.55
N CYS A 127 11.75 -10.59 9.99
CA CYS A 127 10.50 -10.79 9.26
C CYS A 127 10.32 -12.27 8.82
N ALA A 128 10.60 -13.19 9.71
CA ALA A 128 10.54 -14.63 9.46
C ALA A 128 9.25 -15.26 10.00
N THR A 129 8.72 -14.75 11.13
CA THR A 129 7.55 -15.31 11.81
C THR A 129 6.33 -14.45 11.57
N VAL A 130 5.55 -14.76 10.54
CA VAL A 130 4.33 -14.04 10.19
C VAL A 130 3.28 -14.20 11.30
N SER A 131 2.77 -13.08 11.83
CA SER A 131 1.62 -13.06 12.75
C SER A 131 0.30 -12.84 12.00
N GLY A 132 0.34 -12.18 10.84
CA GLY A 132 -0.81 -11.96 9.99
C GLY A 132 -0.51 -10.98 8.87
N TYR A 133 -1.53 -10.71 8.06
CA TYR A 133 -1.46 -9.70 7.00
C TYR A 133 -2.85 -9.17 6.65
N HIS A 134 -2.86 -8.03 5.99
CA HIS A 134 -3.98 -7.61 5.13
C HIS A 134 -3.46 -7.08 3.81
N ALA A 135 -4.32 -7.14 2.80
CA ALA A 135 -4.00 -6.66 1.47
C ALA A 135 -5.24 -6.08 0.78
N THR A 136 -5.00 -5.15 -0.13
CA THR A 136 -6.01 -4.64 -1.05
C THR A 136 -5.54 -4.89 -2.48
N SER A 137 -6.40 -5.51 -3.28
CA SER A 137 -6.16 -5.67 -4.71
C SER A 137 -6.83 -4.55 -5.47
N TYR A 138 -6.06 -3.92 -6.33
CA TYR A 138 -6.50 -2.86 -7.22
C TYR A 138 -6.48 -3.33 -8.66
N THR A 139 -7.53 -2.97 -9.40
CA THR A 139 -7.68 -3.29 -10.82
C THR A 139 -8.06 -2.06 -11.63
N ASN A 140 -8.21 -2.24 -12.95
CA ASN A 140 -8.53 -1.14 -13.86
C ASN A 140 -7.52 0.02 -13.75
N PHE A 141 -6.25 -0.32 -13.54
CA PHE A 141 -5.19 0.66 -13.54
C PHE A 141 -5.11 1.33 -14.91
N THR A 142 -5.19 2.66 -14.90
CA THR A 142 -5.09 3.48 -16.10
C THR A 142 -4.05 4.56 -15.90
N VAL A 143 -3.30 4.81 -16.96
CA VAL A 143 -2.28 5.85 -17.07
C VAL A 143 -2.87 7.03 -17.80
N GLY A 144 -2.83 8.20 -17.20
CA GLY A 144 -3.27 9.46 -17.77
C GLY A 144 -2.09 10.36 -18.17
N ASP A 145 -2.30 11.66 -18.07
CA ASP A 145 -1.31 12.66 -18.47
C ASP A 145 -0.13 12.72 -17.51
N ASN A 146 1.05 12.98 -18.08
CA ASN A 146 2.21 13.38 -17.30
C ASN A 146 2.04 14.82 -16.80
N ILE A 147 2.49 15.07 -15.58
CA ILE A 147 2.48 16.39 -14.96
C ILE A 147 3.88 16.82 -14.56
N THR A 148 4.10 18.14 -14.59
CA THR A 148 5.29 18.77 -14.02
C THR A 148 4.82 19.74 -12.95
N MET A 149 5.42 19.61 -11.76
CA MET A 149 5.13 20.45 -10.61
C MET A 149 6.17 21.57 -10.51
N ALA A 150 5.73 22.78 -10.20
CA ALA A 150 6.66 23.92 -10.03
C ALA A 150 7.58 23.70 -8.81
N THR A 151 7.07 23.04 -7.80
CA THR A 151 7.79 22.67 -6.58
C THR A 151 7.29 21.29 -6.10
N ALA A 152 8.16 20.53 -5.47
CA ALA A 152 7.80 19.28 -4.79
C ALA A 152 8.37 19.30 -3.36
N PRO A 153 7.82 18.54 -2.44
CA PRO A 153 8.42 18.36 -1.13
C PRO A 153 9.85 17.83 -1.23
N SER A 154 10.69 18.15 -0.24
CA SER A 154 12.06 17.67 -0.24
C SER A 154 12.14 16.16 -0.33
N GLY A 155 12.92 15.65 -1.29
CA GLY A 155 13.06 14.22 -1.55
C GLY A 155 12.08 13.63 -2.56
N TYR A 156 11.14 14.43 -3.08
CA TYR A 156 10.20 14.00 -4.11
C TYR A 156 10.54 14.60 -5.48
N PRO A 157 10.20 13.91 -6.58
CA PRO A 157 10.40 14.45 -7.93
C PRO A 157 9.43 15.61 -8.22
N THR A 158 9.82 16.48 -9.15
CA THR A 158 8.94 17.54 -9.70
C THR A 158 8.12 17.09 -10.91
N TYR A 159 8.04 15.80 -11.14
CA TYR A 159 7.31 15.17 -12.23
C TYR A 159 6.47 14.01 -11.71
N GLY A 160 5.47 13.61 -12.46
CA GLY A 160 4.65 12.44 -12.15
C GLY A 160 3.68 12.13 -13.29
N THR A 161 3.04 11.00 -13.18
CA THR A 161 2.00 10.52 -14.07
C THR A 161 0.69 10.41 -13.29
N LYS A 162 -0.37 10.99 -13.81
CA LYS A 162 -1.72 10.78 -13.28
C LYS A 162 -2.13 9.33 -13.52
N VAL A 163 -2.59 8.67 -12.47
CA VAL A 163 -3.07 7.30 -12.54
C VAL A 163 -4.40 7.14 -11.84
N SER A 164 -5.22 6.22 -12.30
CA SER A 164 -6.43 5.84 -11.56
C SER A 164 -6.58 4.33 -11.53
N TYR A 165 -7.21 3.83 -10.47
CA TYR A 165 -7.44 2.42 -10.22
C TYR A 165 -8.65 2.23 -9.30
N LYS A 166 -9.13 0.99 -9.18
CA LYS A 166 -10.27 0.63 -8.32
C LYS A 166 -9.85 -0.42 -7.30
N ASP A 167 -10.23 -0.23 -6.04
CA ASP A 167 -10.16 -1.31 -5.07
C ASP A 167 -11.24 -2.35 -5.38
N THR A 168 -10.84 -3.59 -5.50
CA THR A 168 -11.74 -4.68 -5.91
C THR A 168 -11.83 -5.78 -4.89
N CYS A 169 -10.81 -5.95 -4.07
CA CYS A 169 -10.76 -7.02 -3.10
C CYS A 169 -9.94 -6.64 -1.88
N PHE A 170 -10.50 -6.84 -0.71
CA PHE A 170 -9.78 -6.81 0.56
C PHE A 170 -9.57 -8.23 1.04
N MET A 171 -8.36 -8.56 1.43
CA MET A 171 -7.96 -9.85 1.98
C MET A 171 -7.25 -9.67 3.30
N ALA A 172 -7.52 -10.55 4.27
CA ALA A 172 -6.81 -10.52 5.55
C ALA A 172 -6.68 -11.93 6.13
N LYS A 173 -5.59 -12.16 6.86
CA LYS A 173 -5.37 -13.41 7.59
C LYS A 173 -4.65 -13.14 8.90
N GLY A 174 -5.27 -13.50 10.01
CA GLY A 174 -4.58 -13.64 11.29
C GLY A 174 -3.97 -15.03 11.39
N VAL A 175 -2.67 -15.11 11.56
CA VAL A 175 -1.95 -16.37 11.86
C VAL A 175 -1.94 -16.60 13.36
N THR A 176 -1.90 -15.53 14.15
CA THR A 176 -2.06 -15.54 15.60
C THR A 176 -3.47 -15.10 15.98
N ASP A 177 -3.91 -15.47 17.19
CA ASP A 177 -5.19 -15.02 17.74
C ASP A 177 -5.22 -13.49 17.93
N THR A 178 -4.07 -12.90 18.29
CA THR A 178 -3.92 -11.45 18.44
C THR A 178 -4.16 -10.73 17.10
N ALA A 179 -3.53 -11.20 16.02
CA ALA A 179 -3.74 -10.64 14.70
C ALA A 179 -5.18 -10.86 14.20
N THR A 180 -5.77 -12.02 14.51
CA THR A 180 -7.18 -12.31 14.17
C THR A 180 -8.14 -11.37 14.91
N ALA A 181 -7.92 -11.14 16.19
CA ALA A 181 -8.71 -10.19 16.98
C ALA A 181 -8.57 -8.76 16.45
N PHE A 182 -7.35 -8.38 16.05
CA PHE A 182 -7.09 -7.07 15.42
C PHE A 182 -7.87 -6.93 14.09
N ILE A 183 -7.85 -7.94 13.20
CA ILE A 183 -8.59 -7.93 11.95
C ILE A 183 -10.10 -7.77 12.22
N ASN A 184 -10.64 -8.50 13.19
CA ASN A 184 -12.06 -8.41 13.56
C ASN A 184 -12.43 -7.06 14.23
N ALA A 185 -11.45 -6.31 14.73
CA ALA A 185 -11.65 -4.96 15.26
C ALA A 185 -11.55 -3.87 14.18
N MET A 186 -11.09 -4.19 12.97
CA MET A 186 -11.10 -3.25 11.86
C MET A 186 -12.54 -2.87 11.50
N SER A 187 -12.75 -1.60 11.15
CA SER A 187 -14.07 -1.11 10.75
C SER A 187 -14.60 -1.91 9.56
N ASN A 188 -15.84 -2.40 9.67
CA ASN A 188 -16.53 -3.19 8.64
C ASN A 188 -15.87 -4.53 8.28
N VAL A 189 -14.92 -5.01 9.08
CA VAL A 189 -14.33 -6.33 8.94
C VAL A 189 -14.80 -7.19 10.10
N SER A 190 -15.33 -8.37 9.80
CA SER A 190 -15.79 -9.33 10.81
C SER A 190 -15.73 -10.73 10.24
N GLY A 191 -15.66 -11.73 11.11
CA GLY A 191 -15.68 -13.14 10.72
C GLY A 191 -14.32 -13.71 10.35
N ALA A 192 -13.22 -13.00 10.65
CA ALA A 192 -11.89 -13.57 10.53
C ALA A 192 -11.71 -14.71 11.55
N VAL A 193 -11.13 -15.81 11.09
CA VAL A 193 -10.80 -17.01 11.89
C VAL A 193 -9.31 -17.27 11.78
N THR A 194 -8.66 -17.53 12.90
CA THR A 194 -7.22 -17.78 12.97
C THR A 194 -6.79 -18.87 11.98
N GLY A 195 -5.78 -18.57 11.19
CA GLY A 195 -5.25 -19.46 10.16
C GLY A 195 -6.02 -19.47 8.85
N THR A 196 -7.21 -18.84 8.77
CA THR A 196 -8.03 -18.81 7.57
C THR A 196 -8.01 -17.43 6.94
N GLU A 197 -7.84 -17.37 5.61
CA GLU A 197 -7.92 -16.12 4.86
C GLU A 197 -9.38 -15.65 4.75
N LEU A 198 -9.60 -14.39 5.10
CA LEU A 198 -10.87 -13.69 4.91
C LEU A 198 -10.76 -12.88 3.63
N ASN A 199 -11.68 -13.10 2.70
CA ASN A 199 -11.81 -12.34 1.48
C ASN A 199 -13.11 -11.54 1.49
N LYS A 200 -13.05 -10.28 1.11
CA LYS A 200 -14.18 -9.36 0.98
C LYS A 200 -14.09 -8.58 -0.31
N GLU A 201 -15.24 -8.28 -0.89
CA GLU A 201 -15.29 -7.32 -1.99
C GLU A 201 -14.80 -5.95 -1.53
N GLY A 202 -14.00 -5.30 -2.36
CA GLY A 202 -13.61 -3.91 -2.16
C GLY A 202 -14.80 -2.97 -2.34
N SER A 203 -14.61 -1.70 -2.07
CA SER A 203 -15.66 -0.68 -2.24
C SER A 203 -16.03 -0.46 -3.71
N GLY A 204 -15.17 -0.86 -4.65
CA GLY A 204 -15.26 -0.53 -6.07
C GLY A 204 -15.02 0.96 -6.35
N SER A 205 -14.56 1.71 -5.35
CA SER A 205 -14.23 3.13 -5.50
C SER A 205 -13.07 3.33 -6.48
N THR A 206 -13.17 4.37 -7.30
CA THR A 206 -12.04 4.80 -8.12
C THR A 206 -11.16 5.74 -7.29
N TYR A 207 -9.88 5.42 -7.26
CA TYR A 207 -8.84 6.28 -6.70
C TYR A 207 -8.09 6.98 -7.81
N TYR A 208 -7.72 8.22 -7.55
CA TYR A 208 -6.91 9.08 -8.38
C TYR A 208 -5.62 9.38 -7.64
N ASN A 209 -4.48 9.24 -8.32
CA ASN A 209 -3.17 9.42 -7.73
C ASN A 209 -2.19 10.00 -8.74
N ILE A 210 -1.00 10.37 -8.28
CA ILE A 210 0.18 10.63 -9.10
C ILE A 210 1.28 9.66 -8.71
N MET A 211 1.95 9.12 -9.71
CA MET A 211 3.04 8.16 -9.52
C MET A 211 4.25 8.56 -10.36
N ALA A 212 5.44 8.27 -9.87
CA ALA A 212 6.68 8.45 -10.64
C ALA A 212 7.71 7.39 -10.28
N LEU A 213 8.56 7.08 -11.25
CA LEU A 213 9.74 6.25 -11.05
C LEU A 213 10.99 7.14 -10.97
N ASN A 214 11.98 6.71 -10.25
CA ASN A 214 13.30 7.30 -10.21
C ASN A 214 14.33 6.18 -10.31
N ASP A 215 14.82 5.97 -11.52
CA ASP A 215 15.80 4.94 -11.80
C ASP A 215 17.14 5.31 -11.17
N ASN A 216 17.76 4.37 -10.49
CA ASN A 216 19.05 4.55 -9.82
C ASN A 216 19.09 5.74 -8.85
N HIS A 217 18.09 5.84 -7.98
CA HIS A 217 18.02 6.92 -6.99
C HIS A 217 19.33 7.09 -6.21
N SER A 218 19.85 8.33 -6.18
CA SER A 218 21.08 8.70 -5.47
C SER A 218 22.32 7.85 -5.82
N GLY A 219 22.41 7.31 -7.04
CA GLY A 219 23.51 6.46 -7.47
C GLY A 219 23.46 5.04 -6.88
N THR A 220 22.33 4.62 -6.35
CA THR A 220 22.06 3.24 -5.99
C THR A 220 21.64 2.43 -7.22
N THR A 221 21.66 1.09 -7.11
CA THR A 221 21.13 0.20 -8.17
C THR A 221 19.64 -0.08 -7.99
N TYR A 222 18.96 0.65 -7.10
CA TYR A 222 17.57 0.44 -6.79
C TYR A 222 16.67 1.45 -7.53
N ASP A 223 15.59 0.95 -8.07
CA ASP A 223 14.55 1.77 -8.63
C ASP A 223 13.60 2.21 -7.52
N TRP A 224 13.32 3.50 -7.46
CA TRP A 224 12.41 4.08 -6.49
C TRP A 224 11.08 4.41 -7.16
N PHE A 225 10.04 4.17 -6.43
CA PHE A 225 8.68 4.47 -6.81
C PHE A 225 8.09 5.47 -5.81
N TYR A 226 7.56 6.56 -6.34
CA TYR A 226 6.87 7.59 -5.56
C TYR A 226 5.38 7.47 -5.80
N LEU A 227 4.63 7.34 -4.72
CA LEU A 227 3.19 7.28 -4.69
C LEU A 227 2.69 8.56 -4.02
N GLY A 228 1.86 9.34 -4.72
CA GLY A 228 1.26 10.56 -4.20
C GLY A 228 0.07 10.29 -3.28
N PRO A 229 -0.58 11.34 -2.77
CA PRO A 229 -1.76 11.19 -1.94
C PRO A 229 -2.93 10.64 -2.76
N GLU A 230 -3.66 9.68 -2.21
CA GLU A 230 -4.86 9.14 -2.84
C GLU A 230 -6.06 10.07 -2.67
N SER A 231 -6.90 10.13 -3.70
CA SER A 231 -8.15 10.86 -3.69
C SER A 231 -9.23 10.09 -4.44
N THR A 232 -10.46 10.14 -3.95
CA THR A 232 -11.63 9.58 -4.65
C THR A 232 -12.38 10.58 -5.51
N SER A 233 -11.93 11.84 -5.57
CA SER A 233 -12.65 12.93 -6.25
C SER A 233 -11.88 13.56 -7.40
N ALA A 234 -10.56 13.69 -7.31
CA ALA A 234 -9.74 14.34 -8.31
C ALA A 234 -8.29 13.87 -8.22
N TYR A 235 -7.53 14.06 -9.29
CA TYR A 235 -6.09 13.85 -9.27
C TYR A 235 -5.42 14.89 -8.36
N PRO A 236 -4.47 14.47 -7.50
CA PRO A 236 -3.63 15.40 -6.75
C PRO A 236 -2.79 16.28 -7.70
N ASP A 237 -2.44 17.47 -7.24
CA ASP A 237 -1.62 18.43 -7.99
C ASP A 237 -0.13 18.29 -7.67
N ASN A 238 0.20 17.64 -6.57
CA ASN A 238 1.56 17.54 -6.05
C ASN A 238 1.68 16.34 -5.10
N TYR A 239 2.92 15.92 -4.84
CA TYR A 239 3.22 15.05 -3.71
C TYR A 239 3.03 15.80 -2.39
N SER A 240 2.72 15.06 -1.34
CA SER A 240 2.66 15.56 0.03
C SER A 240 3.70 14.84 0.87
N SER A 241 4.52 15.57 1.60
CA SER A 241 5.46 14.96 2.56
C SER A 241 4.77 14.20 3.68
N ASP A 242 3.48 14.46 3.88
CA ASP A 242 2.66 13.87 4.94
C ASP A 242 1.80 12.71 4.42
N ASP A 243 1.47 12.71 3.11
CA ASP A 243 0.50 11.81 2.49
C ASP A 243 1.06 11.09 1.24
N SER A 244 2.37 11.00 1.09
CA SER A 244 3.00 10.32 -0.04
C SER A 244 4.04 9.32 0.42
N ASP A 245 4.06 8.17 -0.24
CA ASP A 245 5.00 7.09 0.06
C ASP A 245 6.15 7.05 -0.94
N VAL A 246 7.28 6.57 -0.47
CA VAL A 246 8.45 6.23 -1.28
C VAL A 246 8.71 4.76 -1.10
N MET A 247 8.72 4.03 -2.20
CA MET A 247 8.96 2.60 -2.24
C MET A 247 10.17 2.30 -3.13
N TYR A 248 10.77 1.13 -2.98
CA TYR A 248 11.94 0.72 -3.76
C TYR A 248 11.85 -0.76 -4.17
N GLN A 249 12.52 -1.09 -5.25
CA GLN A 249 12.68 -2.45 -5.77
C GLN A 249 14.14 -2.87 -5.74
#